data_9b4d667398b05017c4bc3fd2e78a44b1
#
_entry.id   9b4d667398b05017c4bc3fd2e78a44b1
#
_cell.length_a   1.000
_cell.length_b   1.000
_cell.length_c   1.000
_cell.angle_alpha   90.00
_cell.angle_beta   90.00
_cell.angle_gamma   90.00
#
_symmetry.space_group_name_H-M   'P 1'
#
loop_
_entity.id
_entity.type
_entity.pdbx_description
1 polymer ?
#
loop_
_entity_poly.entity_id
_entity_poly.type
_entity_poly.pdbx_seq_one_letter_code
_entity_poly.pdbx_strand_id
1 'polypeptide(L)'
;MLLTAGISSLSAVNVEPTHKAVAYGSHENLKLNFWKIDAKQPTPLLVHIHGGGWLGGKKSETISPNLLKQGYSYCSIDYRLAGVELLPAAVHDAARAIQFLRSKAGEWNIDPSRIAVTGGSAGAASSLWLAYHDDLADPESKDPVLRHSSRVCGAIGMGGQTTLDPFLLEKVIGLAAIKHPMIWRTLGAKSHEDLMKNWEKYKALSIECSPMTHVSKDDPPVWIRYGKPAPVPVIKGDGIHHAGFGRLLKEKCEKLGIGCHLQVAGEEEPAINNTEFLRRILKLPKS
;
A
#
# COMPACT_ATOMS: atom_id res chain seq x y z
N MET A 1 26.88 -36.16 -34.95
CA MET A 1 26.00 -36.44 -33.77
C MET A 1 26.23 -35.31 -32.77
N LEU A 2 25.45 -34.25 -32.86
CA LEU A 2 25.55 -33.09 -32.00
C LEU A 2 24.57 -33.29 -30.85
N LEU A 3 25.10 -33.43 -29.63
CA LEU A 3 24.30 -33.41 -28.40
C LEU A 3 23.91 -31.94 -28.10
N THR A 4 22.66 -31.61 -28.31
CA THR A 4 22.05 -30.38 -27.77
C THR A 4 21.73 -30.63 -26.31
N ALA A 5 22.58 -30.08 -25.42
CA ALA A 5 22.25 -30.00 -23.98
C ALA A 5 21.10 -29.01 -23.78
N GLY A 6 19.91 -29.53 -23.53
CA GLY A 6 18.76 -28.76 -23.14
C GLY A 6 19.02 -28.14 -21.77
N ILE A 7 19.19 -26.82 -21.74
CA ILE A 7 19.19 -26.04 -20.49
C ILE A 7 17.73 -26.01 -20.03
N SER A 8 17.36 -26.92 -19.11
CA SER A 8 16.11 -26.90 -18.40
C SER A 8 16.17 -25.70 -17.45
N SER A 9 15.43 -24.63 -17.76
CA SER A 9 15.20 -23.52 -16.81
C SER A 9 14.35 -24.06 -15.66
N LEU A 10 15.00 -24.43 -14.57
CA LEU A 10 14.33 -24.68 -13.31
C LEU A 10 13.60 -23.37 -12.90
N SER A 11 12.28 -23.31 -13.13
CA SER A 11 11.45 -22.27 -12.55
C SER A 11 11.61 -22.35 -11.02
N ALA A 12 12.05 -21.25 -10.41
CA ALA A 12 12.24 -21.21 -8.97
C ALA A 12 10.90 -21.53 -8.28
N VAL A 13 10.87 -22.61 -7.49
CA VAL A 13 9.68 -23.01 -6.74
C VAL A 13 9.35 -21.89 -5.75
N ASN A 14 8.10 -21.46 -5.72
CA ASN A 14 7.63 -20.47 -4.76
C ASN A 14 7.79 -20.94 -3.30
N VAL A 15 8.02 -20.01 -2.41
CA VAL A 15 8.29 -20.27 -0.99
C VAL A 15 6.99 -20.14 -0.19
N GLU A 16 6.70 -21.16 0.63
CA GLU A 16 5.62 -21.15 1.61
C GLU A 16 5.95 -20.19 2.78
N PRO A 17 4.94 -19.58 3.43
CA PRO A 17 5.19 -18.71 4.57
C PRO A 17 5.72 -19.46 5.78
N THR A 18 6.60 -18.81 6.55
CA THR A 18 7.09 -19.29 7.86
C THR A 18 5.95 -19.32 8.89
N HIS A 19 5.08 -18.31 8.84
CA HIS A 19 3.85 -18.25 9.63
C HIS A 19 2.67 -18.04 8.68
N LYS A 20 1.76 -19.03 8.59
CA LYS A 20 0.64 -19.05 7.65
C LYS A 20 -0.67 -18.71 8.34
N ALA A 21 -1.46 -17.84 7.72
CA ALA A 21 -2.82 -17.48 8.14
C ALA A 21 -2.92 -17.04 9.62
N VAL A 22 -1.91 -16.30 10.09
CA VAL A 22 -1.89 -15.80 11.48
C VAL A 22 -2.93 -14.69 11.64
N ALA A 23 -3.81 -14.84 12.64
CA ALA A 23 -4.78 -13.81 12.98
C ALA A 23 -4.07 -12.62 13.65
N TYR A 24 -4.30 -11.41 13.15
CA TYR A 24 -3.81 -10.17 13.74
C TYR A 24 -4.92 -9.30 14.36
N GLY A 25 -6.13 -9.83 14.38
CA GLY A 25 -7.32 -9.23 15.00
C GLY A 25 -8.43 -10.27 15.20
N SER A 26 -9.57 -9.84 15.77
CA SER A 26 -10.69 -10.72 16.12
C SER A 26 -11.58 -11.10 14.93
N HIS A 27 -11.59 -10.31 13.85
CA HIS A 27 -12.39 -10.61 12.67
C HIS A 27 -11.72 -11.69 11.81
N GLU A 28 -12.47 -12.61 11.23
CA GLU A 28 -11.96 -13.75 10.46
C GLU A 28 -11.11 -13.37 9.24
N ASN A 29 -11.34 -12.19 8.65
CA ASN A 29 -10.58 -11.65 7.53
C ASN A 29 -9.24 -11.04 7.96
N LEU A 30 -8.98 -10.84 9.25
CA LEU A 30 -7.73 -10.22 9.72
C LEU A 30 -6.63 -11.26 9.85
N LYS A 31 -6.12 -11.72 8.71
CA LYS A 31 -5.07 -12.75 8.63
C LYS A 31 -3.89 -12.26 7.79
N LEU A 32 -2.72 -12.74 8.16
CA LEU A 32 -1.49 -12.47 7.43
C LEU A 32 -0.67 -13.75 7.21
N ASN A 33 0.17 -13.70 6.18
CA ASN A 33 1.24 -14.66 5.94
C ASN A 33 2.58 -13.95 6.09
N PHE A 34 3.53 -14.57 6.80
CA PHE A 34 4.84 -13.99 7.07
C PHE A 34 5.96 -14.93 6.63
N TRP A 35 6.94 -14.39 5.92
CA TRP A 35 8.13 -15.08 5.44
C TRP A 35 9.36 -14.47 6.11
N LYS A 36 10.00 -15.25 6.98
CA LYS A 36 11.21 -14.85 7.68
C LYS A 36 12.45 -15.17 6.85
N ILE A 37 13.40 -14.26 6.80
CA ILE A 37 14.76 -14.58 6.35
C ILE A 37 15.58 -15.12 7.51
N ASP A 38 16.54 -16.02 7.22
CA ASP A 38 17.49 -16.49 8.22
C ASP A 38 18.56 -15.41 8.47
N ALA A 39 18.55 -14.84 9.68
CA ALA A 39 19.47 -13.80 10.08
C ALA A 39 19.67 -13.79 11.60
N LYS A 40 20.92 -13.53 12.04
CA LYS A 40 21.27 -13.44 13.46
C LYS A 40 20.73 -12.16 14.12
N GLN A 41 20.61 -11.09 13.35
CA GLN A 41 20.11 -9.79 13.82
C GLN A 41 18.67 -9.55 13.36
N PRO A 42 17.91 -8.70 14.06
CA PRO A 42 16.57 -8.32 13.62
C PRO A 42 16.55 -7.77 12.18
N THR A 43 15.61 -8.27 11.39
CA THR A 43 15.53 -8.03 9.94
C THR A 43 14.54 -6.92 9.60
N PRO A 44 14.81 -6.10 8.58
CA PRO A 44 13.80 -5.21 8.02
C PRO A 44 12.59 -6.01 7.51
N LEU A 45 11.44 -5.36 7.44
CA LEU A 45 10.20 -5.97 6.98
C LEU A 45 9.56 -5.14 5.86
N LEU A 46 9.18 -5.84 4.78
CA LEU A 46 8.30 -5.28 3.74
C LEU A 46 6.91 -5.90 3.87
N VAL A 47 5.88 -5.09 4.09
CA VAL A 47 4.49 -5.53 4.20
C VAL A 47 3.74 -5.23 2.91
N HIS A 48 3.20 -6.26 2.29
CA HIS A 48 2.38 -6.14 1.08
C HIS A 48 0.89 -6.10 1.43
N ILE A 49 0.21 -5.11 0.89
CA ILE A 49 -1.23 -4.89 0.97
C ILE A 49 -1.82 -5.11 -0.42
N HIS A 50 -2.73 -6.07 -0.56
CA HIS A 50 -3.29 -6.40 -1.86
C HIS A 50 -4.22 -5.30 -2.41
N GLY A 51 -4.35 -5.24 -3.73
CA GLY A 51 -5.30 -4.38 -4.43
C GLY A 51 -6.71 -4.97 -4.47
N GLY A 52 -7.50 -4.53 -5.47
CA GLY A 52 -8.88 -4.99 -5.67
C GLY A 52 -9.93 -3.97 -5.27
N GLY A 53 -9.57 -2.68 -5.19
CA GLY A 53 -10.50 -1.57 -4.93
C GLY A 53 -11.14 -1.61 -3.55
N TRP A 54 -10.54 -2.29 -2.56
CA TRP A 54 -11.13 -2.65 -1.26
C TRP A 54 -12.44 -3.45 -1.37
N LEU A 55 -12.76 -3.94 -2.57
CA LEU A 55 -13.96 -4.72 -2.88
C LEU A 55 -13.67 -6.21 -3.09
N GLY A 56 -12.39 -6.56 -3.27
CA GLY A 56 -11.91 -7.91 -3.52
C GLY A 56 -10.41 -8.03 -3.32
N GLY A 57 -9.86 -9.20 -3.63
CA GLY A 57 -8.44 -9.50 -3.44
C GLY A 57 -8.17 -10.35 -2.20
N LYS A 58 -6.93 -10.78 -2.04
CA LYS A 58 -6.44 -11.53 -0.88
C LYS A 58 -4.93 -11.45 -0.78
N LYS A 59 -4.39 -11.74 0.40
CA LYS A 59 -2.96 -11.88 0.65
C LYS A 59 -2.31 -12.93 -0.22
N SER A 60 -1.00 -12.83 -0.42
CA SER A 60 -0.20 -13.83 -1.11
C SER A 60 -0.14 -15.14 -0.31
N GLU A 61 -0.32 -16.27 -0.96
CA GLU A 61 -0.18 -17.59 -0.34
C GLU A 61 1.27 -18.09 -0.42
N THR A 62 1.98 -17.74 -1.48
CA THR A 62 3.39 -18.03 -1.69
C THR A 62 4.08 -16.83 -2.32
N ILE A 63 5.42 -16.77 -2.26
CA ILE A 63 6.23 -15.71 -2.85
C ILE A 63 7.40 -16.26 -3.64
N SER A 64 7.94 -15.46 -4.56
CA SER A 64 9.21 -15.77 -5.20
C SER A 64 10.35 -15.71 -4.17
N PRO A 65 11.28 -16.68 -4.16
CA PRO A 65 12.45 -16.64 -3.28
C PRO A 65 13.33 -15.41 -3.51
N ASN A 66 13.25 -14.79 -4.67
CA ASN A 66 14.01 -13.57 -4.99
C ASN A 66 13.61 -12.36 -4.12
N LEU A 67 12.38 -12.35 -3.55
CA LEU A 67 12.00 -11.31 -2.60
C LEU A 67 12.84 -11.40 -1.32
N LEU A 68 13.02 -12.59 -0.78
CA LEU A 68 13.78 -12.82 0.46
C LEU A 68 15.30 -12.60 0.26
N LYS A 69 15.83 -12.88 -0.94
CA LYS A 69 17.24 -12.63 -1.28
C LYS A 69 17.62 -11.15 -1.23
N GLN A 70 16.64 -10.24 -1.21
CA GLN A 70 16.91 -8.81 -1.09
C GLN A 70 17.28 -8.36 0.32
N GLY A 71 17.23 -9.25 1.32
CA GLY A 71 17.72 -8.98 2.68
C GLY A 71 16.66 -8.43 3.65
N TYR A 72 15.37 -8.63 3.38
CA TYR A 72 14.28 -8.30 4.28
C TYR A 72 13.29 -9.46 4.41
N SER A 73 12.64 -9.57 5.56
CA SER A 73 11.49 -10.44 5.76
C SER A 73 10.26 -9.85 5.05
N TYR A 74 9.31 -10.68 4.68
CA TYR A 74 8.14 -10.27 3.90
C TYR A 74 6.85 -10.67 4.61
N CYS A 75 5.83 -9.83 4.52
CA CYS A 75 4.50 -10.10 5.02
C CYS A 75 3.46 -9.74 3.96
N SER A 76 2.37 -10.51 3.89
CA SER A 76 1.20 -10.13 3.08
C SER A 76 -0.05 -10.28 3.93
N ILE A 77 -0.91 -9.25 3.91
CA ILE A 77 -2.08 -9.16 4.78
C ILE A 77 -3.37 -9.22 3.98
N ASP A 78 -4.41 -9.83 4.59
CA ASP A 78 -5.81 -9.60 4.26
C ASP A 78 -6.35 -8.47 5.14
N TYR A 79 -7.46 -7.88 4.75
CA TYR A 79 -8.18 -6.84 5.48
C TYR A 79 -9.68 -6.96 5.18
N ARG A 80 -10.55 -6.32 5.98
CA ARG A 80 -12.00 -6.31 5.70
C ARG A 80 -12.29 -5.59 4.40
N LEU A 81 -13.00 -6.28 3.50
CA LEU A 81 -13.45 -5.70 2.25
C LEU A 81 -14.70 -4.84 2.48
N ALA A 82 -14.95 -3.86 1.63
CA ALA A 82 -16.08 -2.94 1.77
C ALA A 82 -17.48 -3.62 1.66
N GLY A 83 -17.53 -4.88 1.20
CA GLY A 83 -18.73 -5.70 1.29
C GLY A 83 -19.01 -6.25 2.71
N VAL A 84 -18.00 -6.26 3.58
CA VAL A 84 -18.08 -6.64 5.00
C VAL A 84 -18.24 -5.39 5.86
N GLU A 85 -17.35 -4.41 5.66
CA GLU A 85 -17.38 -3.13 6.36
C GLU A 85 -16.79 -2.03 5.48
N LEU A 86 -17.47 -0.88 5.41
CA LEU A 86 -17.04 0.26 4.60
C LEU A 86 -15.70 0.83 5.09
N LEU A 87 -15.07 1.67 4.27
CA LEU A 87 -13.98 2.51 4.75
C LEU A 87 -14.43 3.30 6.00
N PRO A 88 -13.54 3.53 6.98
CA PRO A 88 -12.08 3.34 6.96
C PRO A 88 -11.61 1.95 7.40
N ALA A 89 -12.48 0.94 7.54
CA ALA A 89 -12.13 -0.37 8.09
C ALA A 89 -10.86 -0.98 7.45
N ALA A 90 -10.76 -0.98 6.13
CA ALA A 90 -9.62 -1.57 5.43
C ALA A 90 -8.27 -0.90 5.75
N VAL A 91 -8.23 0.44 5.86
CA VAL A 91 -6.99 1.17 6.17
C VAL A 91 -6.63 1.05 7.65
N HIS A 92 -7.63 1.01 8.56
CA HIS A 92 -7.41 0.74 9.98
C HIS A 92 -6.95 -0.70 10.23
N ASP A 93 -7.46 -1.68 9.47
CA ASP A 93 -6.99 -3.06 9.54
C ASP A 93 -5.52 -3.16 9.10
N ALA A 94 -5.13 -2.43 8.06
CA ALA A 94 -3.74 -2.34 7.65
C ALA A 94 -2.84 -1.72 8.73
N ALA A 95 -3.29 -0.67 9.41
CA ALA A 95 -2.58 -0.06 10.55
C ALA A 95 -2.45 -1.06 11.71
N ARG A 96 -3.55 -1.76 12.05
CA ARG A 96 -3.51 -2.82 13.06
C ARG A 96 -2.54 -3.94 12.71
N ALA A 97 -2.42 -4.32 11.43
CA ALA A 97 -1.43 -5.31 11.01
C ALA A 97 0.01 -4.84 11.28
N ILE A 98 0.33 -3.56 11.04
CA ILE A 98 1.64 -2.98 11.37
C ILE A 98 1.88 -3.00 12.89
N GLN A 99 0.89 -2.63 13.70
CA GLN A 99 0.95 -2.68 15.17
C GLN A 99 1.19 -4.12 15.66
N PHE A 100 0.46 -5.09 15.09
CA PHE A 100 0.63 -6.51 15.39
C PHE A 100 2.03 -7.01 15.04
N LEU A 101 2.55 -6.69 13.86
CA LEU A 101 3.90 -7.07 13.46
C LEU A 101 4.97 -6.47 14.38
N ARG A 102 4.78 -5.24 14.87
CA ARG A 102 5.62 -4.65 15.91
C ARG A 102 5.52 -5.38 17.24
N SER A 103 4.33 -5.80 17.66
CA SER A 103 4.17 -6.59 18.90
C SER A 103 4.90 -7.93 18.81
N LYS A 104 5.10 -8.46 17.60
CA LYS A 104 5.82 -9.72 17.33
C LYS A 104 7.32 -9.53 17.01
N ALA A 105 7.85 -8.31 17.07
CA ALA A 105 9.19 -8.00 16.60
C ALA A 105 10.28 -8.88 17.23
N GLY A 106 10.24 -9.09 18.55
CA GLY A 106 11.21 -9.94 19.24
C GLY A 106 11.07 -11.43 18.87
N GLU A 107 9.84 -11.93 18.81
CA GLU A 107 9.55 -13.33 18.50
C GLU A 107 9.90 -13.70 17.05
N TRP A 108 9.59 -12.78 16.11
CA TRP A 108 9.76 -13.03 14.68
C TRP A 108 11.07 -12.47 14.11
N ASN A 109 11.94 -11.92 14.95
CA ASN A 109 13.22 -11.32 14.58
C ASN A 109 13.04 -10.17 13.57
N ILE A 110 12.05 -9.30 13.80
CA ILE A 110 11.78 -8.09 13.01
C ILE A 110 12.46 -6.89 13.69
N ASP A 111 13.05 -6.01 12.88
CA ASP A 111 13.45 -4.67 13.35
C ASP A 111 12.23 -3.73 13.28
N PRO A 112 11.64 -3.34 14.42
CA PRO A 112 10.42 -2.54 14.45
C PRO A 112 10.61 -1.12 13.90
N SER A 113 11.84 -0.65 13.75
CA SER A 113 12.16 0.66 13.17
C SER A 113 12.28 0.65 11.63
N ARG A 114 12.35 -0.55 11.01
CA ARG A 114 12.56 -0.74 9.58
C ARG A 114 11.41 -1.54 8.95
N ILE A 115 10.17 -1.04 9.12
CA ILE A 115 8.97 -1.60 8.49
C ILE A 115 8.54 -0.66 7.37
N ALA A 116 8.56 -1.15 6.13
CA ALA A 116 8.05 -0.46 4.95
C ALA A 116 6.80 -1.18 4.43
N VAL A 117 5.98 -0.47 3.66
CA VAL A 117 4.74 -1.01 3.06
C VAL A 117 4.75 -0.89 1.54
N THR A 118 4.05 -1.81 0.88
CA THR A 118 3.89 -1.78 -0.58
C THR A 118 2.54 -2.35 -1.01
N GLY A 119 2.07 -1.91 -2.16
CA GLY A 119 0.85 -2.46 -2.75
C GLY A 119 0.54 -1.91 -4.13
N GLY A 120 -0.48 -2.50 -4.76
CA GLY A 120 -1.03 -2.04 -6.03
C GLY A 120 -2.46 -1.53 -5.88
N SER A 121 -2.86 -0.49 -6.65
CA SER A 121 -4.23 0.05 -6.63
C SER A 121 -4.69 0.42 -5.22
N ALA A 122 -5.79 -0.14 -4.72
CA ALA A 122 -6.26 0.06 -3.34
C ALA A 122 -5.20 -0.28 -2.28
N GLY A 123 -4.35 -1.30 -2.52
CA GLY A 123 -3.23 -1.63 -1.64
C GLY A 123 -2.15 -0.54 -1.64
N ALA A 124 -1.92 0.12 -2.78
CA ALA A 124 -1.04 1.29 -2.84
C ALA A 124 -1.66 2.49 -2.11
N ALA A 125 -2.97 2.72 -2.26
CA ALA A 125 -3.68 3.75 -1.50
C ALA A 125 -3.56 3.52 0.01
N SER A 126 -3.79 2.28 0.48
CA SER A 126 -3.60 1.90 1.89
C SER A 126 -2.14 2.06 2.36
N SER A 127 -1.17 1.72 1.50
CA SER A 127 0.26 1.91 1.81
C SER A 127 0.64 3.38 1.96
N LEU A 128 0.11 4.25 1.08
CA LEU A 128 0.31 5.69 1.15
C LEU A 128 -0.43 6.31 2.34
N TRP A 129 -1.62 5.81 2.67
CA TRP A 129 -2.36 6.23 3.86
C TRP A 129 -1.55 5.93 5.13
N LEU A 130 -0.99 4.71 5.26
CA LEU A 130 -0.11 4.35 6.38
C LEU A 130 1.16 5.19 6.46
N ALA A 131 1.69 5.63 5.33
CA ALA A 131 2.88 6.49 5.31
C ALA A 131 2.59 7.90 5.85
N TYR A 132 1.37 8.41 5.63
CA TYR A 132 1.04 9.81 5.90
C TYR A 132 0.07 10.03 7.04
N HIS A 133 -0.69 9.02 7.45
CA HIS A 133 -1.61 9.16 8.58
C HIS A 133 -0.83 9.25 9.90
N ASP A 134 -1.36 10.02 10.85
CA ASP A 134 -0.82 10.10 12.19
C ASP A 134 -0.72 8.73 12.86
N ASP A 135 0.14 8.61 13.85
CA ASP A 135 0.30 7.36 14.59
C ASP A 135 -0.99 6.99 15.34
N LEU A 136 -1.45 5.76 15.11
CA LEU A 136 -2.62 5.21 15.79
C LEU A 136 -2.28 4.45 17.09
N ALA A 137 -1.07 4.65 17.64
CA ALA A 137 -0.72 4.07 18.92
C ALA A 137 -1.61 4.65 20.04
N ASP A 138 -2.23 3.77 20.82
CA ASP A 138 -2.97 4.11 22.03
C ASP A 138 -2.31 3.43 23.24
N PRO A 139 -1.41 4.11 23.97
CA PRO A 139 -0.71 3.54 25.13
C PRO A 139 -1.63 3.02 26.23
N GLU A 140 -2.84 3.57 26.34
CA GLU A 140 -3.82 3.22 27.37
C GLU A 140 -4.79 2.11 26.91
N SER A 141 -4.67 1.64 25.67
CA SER A 141 -5.54 0.60 25.14
C SER A 141 -5.49 -0.69 25.97
N LYS A 142 -6.64 -1.30 26.17
CA LYS A 142 -6.74 -2.67 26.77
C LYS A 142 -6.20 -3.74 25.82
N ASP A 143 -6.21 -3.49 24.52
CA ASP A 143 -5.58 -4.36 23.52
C ASP A 143 -4.09 -4.02 23.42
N PRO A 144 -3.18 -4.93 23.84
CA PRO A 144 -1.74 -4.65 23.82
C PRO A 144 -1.19 -4.39 22.41
N VAL A 145 -1.86 -4.88 21.36
CA VAL A 145 -1.46 -4.63 19.96
C VAL A 145 -1.59 -3.14 19.63
N LEU A 146 -2.67 -2.49 20.07
CA LEU A 146 -2.92 -1.08 19.77
C LEU A 146 -1.96 -0.12 20.50
N ARG A 147 -1.19 -0.60 21.50
CA ARG A 147 -0.16 0.23 22.15
C ARG A 147 1.08 0.44 21.28
N HIS A 148 1.23 -0.32 20.21
CA HIS A 148 2.36 -0.19 19.28
C HIS A 148 2.05 0.84 18.20
N SER A 149 3.11 1.49 17.70
CA SER A 149 3.00 2.46 16.61
C SER A 149 2.51 1.82 15.29
N SER A 150 1.67 2.53 14.53
CA SER A 150 1.27 2.20 13.17
C SER A 150 2.19 2.81 12.10
N ARG A 151 3.11 3.73 12.47
CA ARG A 151 4.00 4.44 11.54
C ARG A 151 4.93 3.47 10.79
N VAL A 152 5.27 3.81 9.55
CA VAL A 152 6.18 3.04 8.69
C VAL A 152 7.36 3.90 8.25
N CYS A 153 8.45 3.29 7.79
CA CYS A 153 9.63 4.05 7.35
C CYS A 153 9.59 4.48 5.88
N GLY A 154 8.55 4.12 5.15
CA GLY A 154 8.30 4.50 3.76
C GLY A 154 7.31 3.59 3.06
N ALA A 155 6.84 4.02 1.89
CA ALA A 155 5.89 3.25 1.09
C ALA A 155 6.27 3.18 -0.39
N ILE A 156 5.94 2.05 -1.04
CA ILE A 156 6.00 1.89 -2.49
C ILE A 156 4.58 1.62 -3.01
N GLY A 157 4.08 2.48 -3.89
CA GLY A 157 2.72 2.40 -4.45
C GLY A 157 2.70 2.24 -5.96
N MET A 158 1.95 1.25 -6.47
CA MET A 158 1.74 1.02 -7.90
C MET A 158 0.30 1.38 -8.28
N GLY A 159 0.07 2.47 -9.02
CA GLY A 159 -1.25 2.88 -9.48
C GLY A 159 -2.23 3.22 -8.34
N GLY A 160 -1.73 3.78 -7.23
CA GLY A 160 -2.52 4.07 -6.04
C GLY A 160 -3.40 5.31 -6.20
N GLN A 161 -4.56 5.29 -5.54
CA GLN A 161 -5.45 6.44 -5.44
C GLN A 161 -4.99 7.30 -4.25
N THR A 162 -4.68 8.55 -4.50
CA THR A 162 -4.18 9.50 -3.49
C THR A 162 -5.26 10.38 -2.90
N THR A 163 -6.43 10.40 -3.53
CA THR A 163 -7.64 11.11 -3.08
C THR A 163 -8.90 10.34 -3.48
N LEU A 164 -9.96 10.48 -2.70
CA LEU A 164 -11.31 9.99 -2.99
C LEU A 164 -12.30 11.15 -3.21
N ASP A 165 -11.81 12.40 -3.32
CA ASP A 165 -12.63 13.57 -3.61
C ASP A 165 -13.09 13.55 -5.08
N PRO A 166 -14.41 13.36 -5.35
CA PRO A 166 -14.91 13.21 -6.71
C PRO A 166 -14.77 14.49 -7.55
N PHE A 167 -14.85 15.67 -6.93
CA PHE A 167 -14.76 16.95 -7.63
C PHE A 167 -13.31 17.23 -8.04
N LEU A 168 -12.36 16.91 -7.17
CA LEU A 168 -10.94 17.02 -7.51
C LEU A 168 -10.57 16.02 -8.62
N LEU A 169 -11.09 14.79 -8.54
CA LEU A 169 -10.86 13.75 -9.57
C LEU A 169 -11.47 14.13 -10.91
N GLU A 170 -12.68 14.67 -10.93
CA GLU A 170 -13.31 15.15 -12.17
C GLU A 170 -12.46 16.22 -12.84
N LYS A 171 -11.99 17.19 -12.06
CA LYS A 171 -11.17 18.30 -12.54
C LYS A 171 -9.81 17.86 -13.11
N VAL A 172 -9.14 16.90 -12.45
CA VAL A 172 -7.73 16.55 -12.75
C VAL A 172 -7.63 15.37 -13.71
N ILE A 173 -8.55 14.42 -13.63
CA ILE A 173 -8.50 13.18 -14.41
C ILE A 173 -9.70 13.11 -15.36
N GLY A 174 -10.90 13.29 -14.84
CA GLY A 174 -12.14 13.18 -15.59
C GLY A 174 -13.11 12.16 -15.02
N LEU A 175 -14.27 12.07 -15.63
CA LEU A 175 -15.42 11.30 -15.16
C LEU A 175 -15.15 9.79 -15.03
N ALA A 176 -14.23 9.22 -15.83
CA ALA A 176 -13.88 7.79 -15.77
C ALA A 176 -13.31 7.37 -14.41
N ALA A 177 -12.56 8.25 -13.72
CA ALA A 177 -12.05 7.97 -12.38
C ALA A 177 -13.20 7.85 -11.37
N ILE A 178 -14.15 8.78 -11.38
CA ILE A 178 -15.24 8.87 -10.41
C ILE A 178 -16.24 7.72 -10.59
N LYS A 179 -16.49 7.28 -11.83
CA LYS A 179 -17.40 6.17 -12.14
C LYS A 179 -16.92 4.83 -11.62
N HIS A 180 -15.63 4.71 -11.28
CA HIS A 180 -15.12 3.45 -10.76
C HIS A 180 -15.72 3.12 -9.38
N PRO A 181 -16.26 1.90 -9.16
CA PRO A 181 -16.94 1.53 -7.91
C PRO A 181 -16.11 1.76 -6.64
N MET A 182 -14.80 1.65 -6.73
CA MET A 182 -13.90 1.93 -5.62
C MET A 182 -14.10 3.34 -5.02
N ILE A 183 -14.41 4.35 -5.84
CA ILE A 183 -14.54 5.75 -5.37
C ILE A 183 -15.83 5.98 -4.58
N TRP A 184 -16.94 5.40 -5.00
CA TRP A 184 -18.23 5.69 -4.40
C TRP A 184 -18.75 4.55 -3.51
N ARG A 185 -18.57 3.28 -3.92
CA ARG A 185 -19.13 2.14 -3.19
C ARG A 185 -18.45 1.92 -1.84
N THR A 186 -17.14 2.13 -1.75
CA THR A 186 -16.38 1.96 -0.51
C THR A 186 -16.69 3.03 0.53
N LEU A 187 -17.19 4.18 0.10
CA LEU A 187 -17.72 5.24 0.96
C LEU A 187 -19.20 5.04 1.35
N GLY A 188 -19.85 3.98 0.82
CA GLY A 188 -21.26 3.67 1.09
C GLY A 188 -22.26 4.43 0.21
N ALA A 189 -21.81 5.07 -0.87
CA ALA A 189 -22.70 5.66 -1.85
C ALA A 189 -23.30 4.59 -2.78
N LYS A 190 -24.49 4.84 -3.32
CA LYS A 190 -25.19 3.91 -4.22
C LYS A 190 -24.69 3.98 -5.65
N SER A 191 -24.16 5.14 -6.05
CA SER A 191 -23.54 5.40 -7.35
C SER A 191 -22.63 6.63 -7.27
N HIS A 192 -21.92 6.95 -8.36
CA HIS A 192 -21.12 8.18 -8.41
C HIS A 192 -22.00 9.45 -8.40
N GLU A 193 -23.19 9.39 -8.98
CA GLU A 193 -24.16 10.50 -8.93
C GLU A 193 -24.68 10.72 -7.49
N ASP A 194 -24.92 9.63 -6.73
CA ASP A 194 -25.28 9.71 -5.32
C ASP A 194 -24.15 10.33 -4.50
N LEU A 195 -22.90 9.90 -4.73
CA LEU A 195 -21.72 10.48 -4.08
C LEU A 195 -21.63 11.98 -4.31
N MET A 196 -21.75 12.42 -5.56
CA MET A 196 -21.62 13.86 -5.90
C MET A 196 -22.80 14.68 -5.38
N LYS A 197 -24.04 14.18 -5.55
CA LYS A 197 -25.25 14.86 -5.10
C LYS A 197 -25.31 15.02 -3.58
N ASN A 198 -24.88 14.03 -2.83
CA ASN A 198 -24.94 13.96 -1.37
C ASN A 198 -23.56 14.09 -0.74
N TRP A 199 -22.65 14.86 -1.35
CA TRP A 199 -21.24 14.97 -0.98
C TRP A 199 -21.00 15.23 0.51
N GLU A 200 -21.75 16.15 1.12
CA GLU A 200 -21.56 16.50 2.53
C GLU A 200 -21.73 15.29 3.47
N LYS A 201 -22.48 14.27 3.06
CA LYS A 201 -22.61 13.00 3.80
C LYS A 201 -21.34 12.17 3.75
N TYR A 202 -20.60 12.19 2.63
CA TYR A 202 -19.46 11.30 2.37
C TYR A 202 -18.12 11.99 2.54
N LYS A 203 -18.10 13.31 2.59
CA LYS A 203 -16.90 14.16 2.58
C LYS A 203 -15.92 13.83 3.70
N ALA A 204 -16.40 13.72 4.95
CA ALA A 204 -15.53 13.42 6.07
C ALA A 204 -14.80 12.09 5.89
N LEU A 205 -15.51 11.04 5.44
CA LEU A 205 -14.93 9.73 5.19
C LEU A 205 -13.98 9.73 3.98
N SER A 206 -14.32 10.48 2.94
CA SER A 206 -13.44 10.67 1.78
C SER A 206 -12.13 11.35 2.16
N ILE A 207 -12.18 12.37 3.01
CA ILE A 207 -11.00 13.07 3.55
C ILE A 207 -10.16 12.09 4.37
N GLU A 208 -10.78 11.38 5.31
CA GLU A 208 -10.12 10.40 6.18
C GLU A 208 -9.39 9.31 5.38
N CYS A 209 -9.99 8.80 4.32
CA CYS A 209 -9.41 7.70 3.53
C CYS A 209 -8.55 8.16 2.34
N SER A 210 -8.34 9.45 2.16
CA SER A 210 -7.49 10.02 1.11
C SER A 210 -6.06 10.22 1.60
N PRO A 211 -5.06 9.45 1.13
CA PRO A 211 -3.68 9.59 1.61
C PRO A 211 -3.15 11.02 1.57
N MET A 212 -3.44 11.77 0.50
CA MET A 212 -2.92 13.12 0.33
C MET A 212 -3.43 14.13 1.37
N THR A 213 -4.52 13.87 2.07
CA THR A 213 -5.06 14.79 3.08
C THR A 213 -4.22 14.82 4.36
N HIS A 214 -3.53 13.72 4.65
CA HIS A 214 -2.73 13.51 5.85
C HIS A 214 -1.27 13.95 5.71
N VAL A 215 -0.78 14.22 4.49
CA VAL A 215 0.64 14.56 4.28
C VAL A 215 1.10 15.72 5.14
N SER A 216 2.10 15.48 5.98
CA SER A 216 2.72 16.42 6.93
C SER A 216 4.25 16.43 6.81
N LYS A 217 4.95 17.33 7.49
CA LYS A 217 6.42 17.51 7.34
C LYS A 217 7.27 16.39 7.94
N ASP A 218 6.73 15.61 8.86
CA ASP A 218 7.44 14.51 9.56
C ASP A 218 7.21 13.14 8.91
N ASP A 219 6.53 13.13 7.76
CA ASP A 219 6.21 11.90 7.07
C ASP A 219 7.40 11.28 6.33
N PRO A 220 7.41 9.94 6.21
CA PRO A 220 8.45 9.24 5.49
C PRO A 220 8.34 9.44 3.98
N PRO A 221 9.44 9.23 3.24
CA PRO A 221 9.43 9.31 1.79
C PRO A 221 8.63 8.17 1.16
N VAL A 222 8.10 8.41 -0.05
CA VAL A 222 7.41 7.39 -0.84
C VAL A 222 7.97 7.30 -2.27
N TRP A 223 7.79 6.12 -2.88
CA TRP A 223 8.04 5.88 -4.29
C TRP A 223 6.76 5.37 -4.95
N ILE A 224 6.30 6.02 -6.02
CA ILE A 224 5.03 5.72 -6.67
C ILE A 224 5.19 5.58 -8.18
N ARG A 225 4.45 4.64 -8.77
CA ARG A 225 4.48 4.37 -10.21
C ARG A 225 3.10 4.32 -10.81
N TYR A 226 3.00 4.87 -12.03
CA TYR A 226 1.80 4.79 -12.87
C TYR A 226 2.15 4.35 -14.29
N GLY A 227 1.17 3.78 -14.99
CA GLY A 227 1.25 3.51 -16.42
C GLY A 227 1.28 4.79 -17.26
N LYS A 228 1.42 4.63 -18.58
CA LYS A 228 1.28 5.76 -19.51
C LYS A 228 -0.13 6.34 -19.38
N PRO A 229 -0.27 7.64 -19.04
CA PRO A 229 -1.58 8.21 -18.81
C PRO A 229 -2.32 8.44 -20.14
N ALA A 230 -3.63 8.23 -20.12
CA ALA A 230 -4.51 8.71 -21.17
C ALA A 230 -4.57 10.26 -21.15
N PRO A 231 -4.86 10.92 -22.30
CA PRO A 231 -5.13 12.35 -22.31
C PRO A 231 -6.34 12.71 -21.43
N VAL A 232 -6.25 13.82 -20.69
CA VAL A 232 -7.36 14.33 -19.88
C VAL A 232 -8.24 15.28 -20.69
N PRO A 233 -9.57 15.35 -20.42
CA PRO A 233 -10.31 14.55 -19.43
C PRO A 233 -10.56 13.11 -19.89
N VAL A 234 -10.32 12.13 -19.01
CA VAL A 234 -10.62 10.73 -19.26
C VAL A 234 -12.12 10.47 -19.07
N ILE A 235 -12.83 10.25 -20.16
CA ILE A 235 -14.29 10.02 -20.14
C ILE A 235 -14.64 8.53 -20.07
N LYS A 236 -13.81 7.68 -20.69
CA LYS A 236 -13.97 6.21 -20.75
C LYS A 236 -12.62 5.53 -20.52
N GLY A 237 -12.67 4.29 -20.04
CA GLY A 237 -11.47 3.49 -19.80
C GLY A 237 -10.94 3.61 -18.38
N ASP A 238 -9.66 3.34 -18.19
CA ASP A 238 -9.02 3.28 -16.88
C ASP A 238 -8.61 4.67 -16.38
N GLY A 239 -9.55 5.38 -15.77
CA GLY A 239 -9.27 6.62 -15.05
C GLY A 239 -8.78 6.40 -13.62
N ILE A 240 -9.05 5.22 -13.02
CA ILE A 240 -8.76 4.96 -11.61
C ILE A 240 -7.26 4.73 -11.32
N HIS A 241 -6.47 4.39 -12.33
CA HIS A 241 -5.02 4.25 -12.21
C HIS A 241 -4.25 5.36 -12.97
N HIS A 242 -4.91 6.50 -13.24
CA HIS A 242 -4.32 7.60 -13.99
C HIS A 242 -3.20 8.29 -13.20
N ALA A 243 -2.11 8.68 -13.87
CA ALA A 243 -0.96 9.35 -13.25
C ALA A 243 -1.30 10.70 -12.57
N GLY A 244 -2.46 11.27 -12.85
CA GLY A 244 -2.99 12.45 -12.16
C GLY A 244 -3.03 12.30 -10.64
N PHE A 245 -3.32 11.10 -10.13
CA PHE A 245 -3.23 10.80 -8.69
C PHE A 245 -1.82 11.03 -8.15
N GLY A 246 -0.82 10.49 -8.83
CA GLY A 246 0.58 10.62 -8.43
C GLY A 246 1.09 12.06 -8.52
N ARG A 247 0.68 12.81 -9.54
CA ARG A 247 1.07 14.22 -9.71
C ARG A 247 0.51 15.11 -8.60
N LEU A 248 -0.77 14.91 -8.22
CA LEU A 248 -1.38 15.62 -7.07
C LEU A 248 -0.59 15.38 -5.78
N LEU A 249 -0.23 14.13 -5.51
CA LEU A 249 0.52 13.78 -4.32
C LEU A 249 1.93 14.38 -4.36
N LYS A 250 2.63 14.25 -5.49
CA LYS A 250 3.99 14.80 -5.66
C LYS A 250 4.02 16.31 -5.43
N GLU A 251 3.09 17.05 -6.02
CA GLU A 251 2.97 18.50 -5.82
C GLU A 251 2.79 18.86 -4.33
N LYS A 252 1.95 18.11 -3.60
CA LYS A 252 1.74 18.35 -2.17
C LYS A 252 2.99 18.04 -1.35
N CYS A 253 3.65 16.92 -1.62
CA CYS A 253 4.90 16.53 -0.96
C CYS A 253 6.01 17.57 -1.21
N GLU A 254 6.17 18.06 -2.43
CA GLU A 254 7.16 19.09 -2.77
C GLU A 254 6.96 20.38 -1.99
N LYS A 255 5.70 20.84 -1.84
CA LYS A 255 5.35 22.02 -1.04
C LYS A 255 5.72 21.88 0.44
N LEU A 256 5.78 20.66 0.95
CA LEU A 256 6.10 20.34 2.34
C LEU A 256 7.55 19.87 2.54
N GLY A 257 8.32 19.67 1.46
CA GLY A 257 9.69 19.17 1.50
C GLY A 257 9.79 17.66 1.77
N ILE A 258 8.71 16.89 1.48
CA ILE A 258 8.68 15.44 1.66
C ILE A 258 9.16 14.74 0.39
N GLY A 259 9.97 13.68 0.55
CA GLY A 259 10.44 12.86 -0.56
C GLY A 259 9.32 12.08 -1.24
N CYS A 260 8.98 12.44 -2.48
CA CYS A 260 8.02 11.71 -3.31
C CYS A 260 8.62 11.45 -4.70
N HIS A 261 9.03 10.20 -4.94
CA HIS A 261 9.60 9.77 -6.22
C HIS A 261 8.49 9.22 -7.11
N LEU A 262 8.12 9.97 -8.13
CA LEU A 262 7.07 9.60 -9.08
C LEU A 262 7.68 9.08 -10.38
N GLN A 263 7.35 7.85 -10.76
CA GLN A 263 7.60 7.26 -12.07
C GLN A 263 6.31 7.17 -12.88
N VAL A 264 6.31 7.72 -14.08
CA VAL A 264 5.21 7.60 -15.05
C VAL A 264 5.75 7.00 -16.33
N ALA A 265 5.13 5.93 -16.83
CA ALA A 265 5.62 5.26 -18.03
C ALA A 265 5.62 6.20 -19.25
N GLY A 266 6.77 6.35 -19.89
CA GLY A 266 6.97 7.23 -21.02
C GLY A 266 7.39 8.66 -20.66
N GLU A 267 7.61 8.95 -19.38
CA GLU A 267 8.19 10.21 -18.88
C GLU A 267 9.60 9.96 -18.32
N GLU A 268 10.29 11.03 -17.93
CA GLU A 268 11.61 10.94 -17.31
C GLU A 268 11.57 10.12 -16.03
N GLU A 269 12.54 9.21 -15.89
CA GLU A 269 12.65 8.34 -14.71
C GLU A 269 13.08 9.17 -13.48
N PRO A 270 12.54 8.85 -12.28
CA PRO A 270 13.00 9.49 -11.07
C PRO A 270 14.46 9.14 -10.78
N ALA A 271 15.16 10.02 -10.06
CA ALA A 271 16.60 9.90 -9.75
C ALA A 271 16.97 8.54 -9.09
N ILE A 272 16.03 7.84 -8.49
CA ILE A 272 16.20 6.49 -7.93
C ILE A 272 15.06 5.59 -8.36
N ASN A 273 15.36 4.34 -8.65
CA ASN A 273 14.34 3.32 -8.90
C ASN A 273 13.78 2.75 -7.59
N ASN A 274 12.72 1.94 -7.68
CA ASN A 274 12.05 1.35 -6.53
C ASN A 274 12.95 0.45 -5.68
N THR A 275 13.86 -0.31 -6.30
CA THR A 275 14.79 -1.20 -5.59
C THR A 275 15.79 -0.38 -4.75
N GLU A 276 16.38 0.64 -5.33
CA GLU A 276 17.31 1.53 -4.62
C GLU A 276 16.57 2.33 -3.54
N PHE A 277 15.33 2.78 -3.81
CA PHE A 277 14.50 3.44 -2.82
C PHE A 277 14.25 2.52 -1.61
N LEU A 278 13.78 1.28 -1.85
CA LEU A 278 13.52 0.32 -0.79
C LEU A 278 14.78 0.01 0.01
N ARG A 279 15.92 -0.15 -0.67
CA ARG A 279 17.21 -0.37 -0.04
C ARG A 279 17.57 0.77 0.94
N ARG A 280 17.32 2.03 0.55
CA ARG A 280 17.62 3.19 1.39
C ARG A 280 16.72 3.26 2.62
N ILE A 281 15.39 3.15 2.46
CA ILE A 281 14.45 3.27 3.59
C ILE A 281 14.56 2.10 4.58
N LEU A 282 14.89 0.90 4.11
CA LEU A 282 15.13 -0.28 4.95
C LEU A 282 16.57 -0.37 5.45
N LYS A 283 17.47 0.57 5.07
CA LYS A 283 18.89 0.59 5.43
C LYS A 283 19.58 -0.75 5.12
N LEU A 284 19.32 -1.30 3.93
CA LEU A 284 19.95 -2.53 3.48
C LEU A 284 21.39 -2.26 3.02
N PRO A 285 22.32 -3.24 3.14
CA PRO A 285 23.69 -3.09 2.64
C PRO A 285 23.69 -2.83 1.12
N LYS A 286 24.75 -2.20 0.63
CA LYS A 286 24.99 -2.09 -0.82
C LYS A 286 25.23 -3.48 -1.36
N SER A 287 24.51 -3.87 -2.42
CA SER A 287 24.74 -5.11 -3.17
C SER A 287 26.08 -5.07 -3.90
#